data_3e7be4fdb6c3612403e1d47f58b8e872
#
_entry.id   3e7be4fdb6c3612403e1d47f58b8e872
#
_cell.length_a   1.000
_cell.length_b   1.000
_cell.length_c   1.000
_cell.angle_alpha   90.00
_cell.angle_beta   90.00
_cell.angle_gamma   90.00
#
_symmetry.space_group_name_H-M   'P 1'
#
loop_
_entity.id
_entity.type
_entity.pdbx_description
1 polymer ?
#
loop_
_entity_poly.entity_id
_entity_poly.type
_entity_poly.pdbx_seq_one_letter_code
_entity_poly.pdbx_strand_id
1 'polypeptide(L)'
;MDVTWLPDAQRRPRHLAVGEFDGVHLGHREVIRGSDTVLTFEPHPRTVVAPDSAPKLLMSLETKADLIAALGVQELVVIPFDGSFAAQSPEEFIERELVQRLGAERVSVGENFRFGHRARGDAKLLAAQDAFETRIARLVELDGEIISSTHIRGLVASGDLAAAARYLGAPFQVRGTVAHGDKRGRTLGYPTANLVPDPRLVVPDHGVYACHAFAGGERHVAAVNVGVRPTFKTGRGLLVEAFLVDFEGDLYGEPLRLDFLDRLRGERRFDSVDALVEQMGLDVLETRRIAA
;
A
#
# COMPACT_ATOMS: atom_id res chain seq x y z
N MET A 1 4.05 1.46 -17.67
CA MET A 1 2.71 2.08 -17.48
C MET A 1 2.89 3.57 -17.33
N ASP A 2 2.14 4.37 -18.09
CA ASP A 2 2.16 5.83 -17.95
C ASP A 2 1.39 6.28 -16.72
N VAL A 3 1.91 7.27 -16.00
CA VAL A 3 1.21 7.90 -14.88
C VAL A 3 0.93 9.35 -15.26
N THR A 4 -0.36 9.69 -15.39
CA THR A 4 -0.82 11.00 -15.88
C THR A 4 -1.76 11.65 -14.87
N TRP A 5 -1.58 12.93 -14.59
CA TRP A 5 -2.57 13.67 -13.81
C TRP A 5 -3.78 14.01 -14.67
N LEU A 6 -4.98 13.95 -14.09
CA LEU A 6 -6.23 14.15 -14.82
C LEU A 6 -6.27 15.46 -15.66
N PRO A 7 -5.75 16.61 -15.20
CA PRO A 7 -5.73 17.84 -16.01
C PRO A 7 -4.92 17.71 -17.32
N ASP A 8 -3.90 16.83 -17.34
CA ASP A 8 -2.98 16.62 -18.46
C ASP A 8 -3.39 15.45 -19.36
N ALA A 9 -4.44 14.70 -18.95
CA ALA A 9 -4.90 13.52 -19.69
C ALA A 9 -5.49 13.91 -21.04
N GLN A 10 -4.98 13.31 -22.11
CA GLN A 10 -5.50 13.52 -23.48
C GLN A 10 -6.74 12.65 -23.70
N ARG A 11 -7.78 13.21 -24.35
CA ARG A 11 -8.97 12.45 -24.70
C ARG A 11 -8.64 11.33 -25.71
N ARG A 12 -8.97 10.10 -25.35
CA ARG A 12 -8.88 8.90 -26.21
C ARG A 12 -9.86 7.84 -25.74
N PRO A 13 -10.20 6.84 -26.58
CA PRO A 13 -10.96 5.67 -26.12
C PRO A 13 -10.26 4.97 -24.96
N ARG A 14 -11.01 4.66 -23.88
CA ARG A 14 -10.51 3.98 -22.66
C ARG A 14 -11.51 2.99 -22.10
N HIS A 15 -10.98 1.87 -21.65
CA HIS A 15 -11.66 0.98 -20.72
C HIS A 15 -11.17 1.28 -19.31
N LEU A 16 -11.92 2.09 -18.59
CA LEU A 16 -11.55 2.62 -17.27
C LEU A 16 -11.92 1.66 -16.13
N ALA A 17 -11.04 1.47 -15.16
CA ALA A 17 -11.42 1.04 -13.82
C ALA A 17 -11.33 2.23 -12.87
N VAL A 18 -12.38 2.52 -12.12
CA VAL A 18 -12.45 3.70 -11.24
C VAL A 18 -12.53 3.29 -9.78
N GLY A 19 -11.62 3.81 -8.95
CA GLY A 19 -11.62 3.54 -7.51
C GLY A 19 -10.39 4.09 -6.78
N GLU A 20 -10.41 3.95 -5.45
CA GLU A 20 -9.28 4.34 -4.59
C GLU A 20 -8.09 3.39 -4.75
N PHE A 21 -8.39 2.11 -4.89
CA PHE A 21 -7.41 1.03 -5.06
C PHE A 21 -6.31 0.99 -3.99
N ASP A 22 -6.62 1.44 -2.75
CA ASP A 22 -5.68 1.34 -1.64
C ASP A 22 -5.49 -0.12 -1.23
N GLY A 23 -4.27 -0.64 -1.42
CA GLY A 23 -3.91 -2.03 -1.22
C GLY A 23 -3.88 -2.89 -2.49
N VAL A 24 -4.49 -2.47 -3.61
CA VAL A 24 -4.61 -3.26 -4.87
C VAL A 24 -4.93 -4.74 -4.58
N HIS A 25 -5.78 -4.96 -3.57
CA HIS A 25 -6.17 -6.28 -3.07
C HIS A 25 -6.99 -7.08 -4.11
N LEU A 26 -7.25 -8.36 -3.84
CA LEU A 26 -7.93 -9.25 -4.80
C LEU A 26 -9.27 -8.69 -5.31
N GLY A 27 -10.06 -8.03 -4.45
CA GLY A 27 -11.29 -7.34 -4.87
C GLY A 27 -11.02 -6.18 -5.84
N HIS A 28 -9.95 -5.40 -5.63
CA HIS A 28 -9.55 -4.34 -6.55
C HIS A 28 -9.10 -4.89 -7.90
N ARG A 29 -8.37 -6.01 -7.91
CA ARG A 29 -7.93 -6.67 -9.14
C ARG A 29 -9.11 -7.13 -9.99
N GLU A 30 -10.22 -7.55 -9.34
CA GLU A 30 -11.44 -7.88 -10.06
C GLU A 30 -12.06 -6.66 -10.76
N VAL A 31 -12.10 -5.49 -10.09
CA VAL A 31 -12.56 -4.24 -10.71
C VAL A 31 -11.66 -3.84 -11.88
N ILE A 32 -10.33 -3.97 -11.74
CA ILE A 32 -9.32 -3.58 -12.75
C ILE A 32 -9.32 -4.52 -13.95
N ARG A 33 -9.75 -5.77 -13.79
CA ARG A 33 -9.67 -6.80 -14.84
C ARG A 33 -10.24 -6.34 -16.18
N GLY A 34 -9.41 -6.40 -17.21
CA GLY A 34 -9.77 -6.05 -18.60
C GLY A 34 -9.92 -4.55 -18.85
N SER A 35 -9.43 -3.71 -17.95
CA SER A 35 -9.26 -2.28 -18.16
C SER A 35 -7.85 -1.98 -18.66
N ASP A 36 -7.71 -1.03 -19.59
CA ASP A 36 -6.44 -0.53 -20.07
C ASP A 36 -5.96 0.68 -19.24
N THR A 37 -6.88 1.36 -18.58
CA THR A 37 -6.64 2.56 -17.79
C THR A 37 -7.28 2.43 -16.40
N VAL A 38 -6.54 2.84 -15.37
CA VAL A 38 -7.07 2.98 -14.01
C VAL A 38 -7.19 4.46 -13.67
N LEU A 39 -8.34 4.87 -13.13
CA LEU A 39 -8.60 6.21 -12.60
C LEU A 39 -8.64 6.15 -11.07
N THR A 40 -7.71 6.83 -10.43
CA THR A 40 -7.58 6.90 -8.97
C THR A 40 -7.46 8.32 -8.47
N PHE A 41 -7.35 8.50 -7.16
CA PHE A 41 -7.38 9.80 -6.50
C PHE A 41 -6.13 10.00 -5.64
N GLU A 42 -5.58 11.23 -5.64
CA GLU A 42 -4.50 11.63 -4.74
C GLU A 42 -4.71 13.11 -4.34
N PRO A 43 -4.76 13.44 -3.05
CA PRO A 43 -4.76 12.53 -1.92
C PRO A 43 -6.04 11.67 -1.83
N HIS A 44 -6.03 10.69 -0.92
CA HIS A 44 -7.21 9.85 -0.64
C HIS A 44 -8.41 10.73 -0.28
N PRO A 45 -9.60 10.56 -0.90
CA PRO A 45 -10.74 11.46 -0.74
C PRO A 45 -11.12 11.75 0.72
N ARG A 46 -11.02 10.76 1.61
CA ARG A 46 -11.34 10.98 3.03
C ARG A 46 -10.39 11.95 3.73
N THR A 47 -9.17 12.16 3.25
CA THR A 47 -8.27 13.19 3.82
C THR A 47 -8.75 14.60 3.55
N VAL A 48 -9.58 14.80 2.52
CA VAL A 48 -10.17 16.09 2.14
C VAL A 48 -11.56 16.26 2.74
N VAL A 49 -12.44 15.23 2.60
CA VAL A 49 -13.85 15.38 3.00
C VAL A 49 -14.12 15.03 4.46
N ALA A 50 -13.24 14.30 5.13
CA ALA A 50 -13.38 13.89 6.53
C ALA A 50 -11.99 13.64 7.16
N PRO A 51 -11.13 14.67 7.28
CA PRO A 51 -9.71 14.53 7.68
C PRO A 51 -9.53 13.85 9.04
N ASP A 52 -10.39 14.16 10.01
CA ASP A 52 -10.31 13.58 11.36
C ASP A 52 -10.57 12.06 11.39
N SER A 53 -11.19 11.51 10.36
CA SER A 53 -11.48 10.07 10.21
C SER A 53 -10.79 9.44 9.01
N ALA A 54 -9.83 10.15 8.41
CA ALA A 54 -9.06 9.61 7.30
C ALA A 54 -8.22 8.41 7.77
N PRO A 55 -8.28 7.27 7.07
CA PRO A 55 -7.47 6.11 7.44
C PRO A 55 -6.01 6.34 7.07
N LYS A 56 -5.09 5.67 7.76
CA LYS A 56 -3.75 5.45 7.20
C LYS A 56 -3.87 4.57 5.97
N LEU A 57 -3.05 4.85 4.96
CA LEU A 57 -3.09 4.12 3.69
C LEU A 57 -2.28 2.82 3.77
N LEU A 58 -2.65 1.83 2.97
CA LEU A 58 -1.89 0.58 2.82
C LEU A 58 -0.63 0.77 1.98
N MET A 59 -0.59 1.79 1.11
CA MET A 59 0.53 2.03 0.21
C MET A 59 0.58 3.47 -0.30
N SER A 60 1.76 3.89 -0.76
CA SER A 60 1.96 5.14 -1.50
C SER A 60 1.39 5.05 -2.92
N LEU A 61 1.22 6.22 -3.57
CA LEU A 61 0.83 6.29 -4.98
C LEU A 61 1.84 5.56 -5.89
N GLU A 62 3.14 5.66 -5.61
CA GLU A 62 4.20 4.97 -6.35
C GLU A 62 4.02 3.44 -6.27
N THR A 63 3.85 2.90 -5.07
CA THR A 63 3.61 1.46 -4.87
C THR A 63 2.32 1.01 -5.56
N LYS A 64 1.26 1.84 -5.48
CA LYS A 64 -0.01 1.58 -6.19
C LYS A 64 0.22 1.50 -7.70
N ALA A 65 0.98 2.45 -8.27
CA ALA A 65 1.29 2.47 -9.69
C ALA A 65 2.04 1.20 -10.12
N ASP A 66 3.06 0.76 -9.37
CA ASP A 66 3.82 -0.45 -9.66
C ASP A 66 2.92 -1.71 -9.66
N LEU A 67 2.06 -1.84 -8.65
CA LEU A 67 1.16 -2.99 -8.54
C LEU A 67 0.10 -3.01 -9.63
N ILE A 68 -0.44 -1.85 -10.01
CA ILE A 68 -1.39 -1.72 -11.12
C ILE A 68 -0.70 -2.02 -12.45
N ALA A 69 0.53 -1.56 -12.65
CA ALA A 69 1.33 -1.88 -13.84
C ALA A 69 1.55 -3.39 -14.00
N ALA A 70 1.82 -4.10 -12.89
CA ALA A 70 1.98 -5.55 -12.88
C ALA A 70 0.71 -6.32 -13.28
N LEU A 71 -0.48 -5.69 -13.27
CA LEU A 71 -1.74 -6.25 -13.77
C LEU A 71 -1.93 -6.05 -15.28
N GLY A 72 -0.96 -5.44 -15.99
CA GLY A 72 -1.01 -5.20 -17.44
C GLY A 72 -1.76 -3.91 -17.85
N VAL A 73 -2.09 -3.04 -16.90
CA VAL A 73 -2.69 -1.72 -17.15
C VAL A 73 -1.66 -0.83 -17.86
N GLN A 74 -2.12 -0.07 -18.85
CA GLN A 74 -1.25 0.77 -19.67
C GLN A 74 -1.11 2.20 -19.13
N GLU A 75 -2.15 2.72 -18.49
CA GLU A 75 -2.18 4.09 -17.96
C GLU A 75 -2.83 4.15 -16.58
N LEU A 76 -2.22 4.90 -15.67
CA LEU A 76 -2.80 5.31 -14.40
C LEU A 76 -3.10 6.81 -14.46
N VAL A 77 -4.37 7.17 -14.49
CA VAL A 77 -4.81 8.57 -14.39
C VAL A 77 -5.09 8.89 -12.93
N VAL A 78 -4.45 9.94 -12.42
CA VAL A 78 -4.56 10.39 -11.04
C VAL A 78 -5.38 11.67 -10.96
N ILE A 79 -6.47 11.65 -10.25
CA ILE A 79 -7.27 12.82 -9.95
C ILE A 79 -6.62 13.59 -8.79
N PRO A 80 -6.22 14.87 -8.97
CA PRO A 80 -5.86 15.74 -7.86
C PRO A 80 -7.14 16.05 -7.05
N PHE A 81 -7.35 15.26 -5.98
CA PHE A 81 -8.59 15.34 -5.22
C PHE A 81 -8.52 16.44 -4.18
N ASP A 82 -9.27 17.50 -4.42
CA ASP A 82 -9.39 18.65 -3.54
C ASP A 82 -10.86 18.99 -3.22
N GLY A 83 -11.08 20.07 -2.47
CA GLY A 83 -12.43 20.51 -2.11
C GLY A 83 -13.29 20.89 -3.32
N SER A 84 -12.69 21.39 -4.40
CA SER A 84 -13.40 21.76 -5.64
C SER A 84 -13.86 20.52 -6.38
N PHE A 85 -13.00 19.51 -6.49
CA PHE A 85 -13.36 18.24 -7.08
C PHE A 85 -14.42 17.49 -6.25
N ALA A 86 -14.29 17.52 -4.92
CA ALA A 86 -15.27 16.91 -4.00
C ALA A 86 -16.66 17.56 -4.06
N ALA A 87 -16.77 18.79 -4.56
CA ALA A 87 -18.03 19.51 -4.73
C ALA A 87 -18.77 19.18 -6.03
N GLN A 88 -18.11 18.49 -6.99
CA GLN A 88 -18.75 18.11 -8.25
C GLN A 88 -19.93 17.16 -8.00
N SER A 89 -21.04 17.40 -8.72
CA SER A 89 -22.15 16.44 -8.72
C SER A 89 -21.75 15.12 -9.40
N PRO A 90 -22.46 14.02 -9.14
CA PRO A 90 -22.23 12.78 -9.88
C PRO A 90 -22.35 12.95 -11.39
N GLU A 91 -23.32 13.75 -11.85
CA GLU A 91 -23.58 14.03 -13.26
C GLU A 91 -22.42 14.82 -13.88
N GLU A 92 -21.90 15.83 -13.19
CA GLU A 92 -20.73 16.58 -13.63
C GLU A 92 -19.48 15.69 -13.74
N PHE A 93 -19.25 14.82 -12.77
CA PHE A 93 -18.13 13.86 -12.84
C PHE A 93 -18.25 12.93 -14.06
N ILE A 94 -19.44 12.39 -14.32
CA ILE A 94 -19.68 11.52 -15.47
C ILE A 94 -19.43 12.29 -16.77
N GLU A 95 -20.09 13.41 -16.96
CA GLU A 95 -20.06 14.14 -18.23
C GLU A 95 -18.69 14.76 -18.50
N ARG A 96 -18.14 15.51 -17.53
CA ARG A 96 -16.90 16.28 -17.73
C ARG A 96 -15.66 15.40 -17.72
N GLU A 97 -15.57 14.48 -16.74
CA GLU A 97 -14.32 13.72 -16.54
C GLU A 97 -14.34 12.40 -17.32
N LEU A 98 -15.38 11.58 -17.19
CA LEU A 98 -15.40 10.28 -17.86
C LEU A 98 -15.63 10.41 -19.36
N VAL A 99 -16.64 11.19 -19.79
CA VAL A 99 -17.04 11.28 -21.20
C VAL A 99 -16.17 12.28 -21.97
N GLN A 100 -16.20 13.55 -21.56
CA GLN A 100 -15.56 14.61 -22.35
C GLN A 100 -14.04 14.58 -22.26
N ARG A 101 -13.48 14.45 -21.06
CA ARG A 101 -12.03 14.50 -20.83
C ARG A 101 -11.37 13.16 -21.16
N LEU A 102 -11.85 12.06 -20.58
CA LEU A 102 -11.19 10.77 -20.71
C LEU A 102 -11.63 9.96 -21.92
N GLY A 103 -12.83 10.20 -22.47
CA GLY A 103 -13.35 9.45 -23.61
C GLY A 103 -13.66 7.99 -23.23
N ALA A 104 -14.29 7.78 -22.09
CA ALA A 104 -14.64 6.45 -21.60
C ALA A 104 -15.55 5.71 -22.60
N GLU A 105 -15.17 4.50 -23.00
CA GLU A 105 -16.01 3.56 -23.73
C GLU A 105 -16.57 2.47 -22.81
N ARG A 106 -15.82 2.13 -21.75
CA ARG A 106 -16.27 1.23 -20.70
C ARG A 106 -15.78 1.75 -19.35
N VAL A 107 -16.63 1.66 -18.33
CA VAL A 107 -16.32 2.02 -16.94
C VAL A 107 -16.56 0.82 -16.03
N SER A 108 -15.52 0.33 -15.36
CA SER A 108 -15.57 -0.75 -14.39
C SER A 108 -15.48 -0.19 -12.97
N VAL A 109 -16.42 -0.57 -12.12
CA VAL A 109 -16.49 -0.16 -10.70
C VAL A 109 -16.91 -1.33 -9.82
N GLY A 110 -16.61 -1.28 -8.52
CA GLY A 110 -17.23 -2.20 -7.56
C GLY A 110 -18.71 -1.88 -7.32
N GLU A 111 -19.50 -2.87 -6.94
CA GLU A 111 -20.95 -2.68 -6.68
C GLU A 111 -21.23 -1.74 -5.52
N ASN A 112 -20.27 -1.55 -4.60
CA ASN A 112 -20.35 -0.61 -3.48
C ASN A 112 -19.71 0.76 -3.79
N PHE A 113 -19.32 1.03 -5.05
CA PHE A 113 -18.67 2.28 -5.44
C PHE A 113 -19.62 3.47 -5.24
N ARG A 114 -19.07 4.55 -4.65
CA ARG A 114 -19.74 5.82 -4.43
C ARG A 114 -18.89 6.96 -4.93
N PHE A 115 -19.55 7.99 -5.54
CA PHE A 115 -18.85 9.13 -6.11
C PHE A 115 -19.72 10.40 -6.11
N GLY A 116 -19.08 11.51 -6.50
CA GLY A 116 -19.71 12.83 -6.55
C GLY A 116 -20.00 13.39 -5.16
N HIS A 117 -20.51 14.63 -5.14
CA HIS A 117 -20.75 15.37 -3.90
C HIS A 117 -21.60 14.58 -2.91
N ARG A 118 -21.09 14.43 -1.68
CA ARG A 118 -21.71 13.66 -0.58
C ARG A 118 -22.01 12.19 -0.96
N ALA A 119 -21.21 11.60 -1.85
CA ALA A 119 -21.34 10.21 -2.27
C ALA A 119 -22.73 9.84 -2.83
N ARG A 120 -23.41 10.79 -3.53
CA ARG A 120 -24.75 10.58 -4.07
C ARG A 120 -24.79 9.71 -5.31
N GLY A 121 -23.67 9.64 -6.06
CA GLY A 121 -23.53 8.72 -7.20
C GLY A 121 -23.22 7.31 -6.74
N ASP A 122 -23.70 6.33 -7.50
CA ASP A 122 -23.44 4.92 -7.28
C ASP A 122 -23.24 4.16 -8.62
N ALA A 123 -22.95 2.87 -8.54
CA ALA A 123 -22.73 2.02 -9.70
C ALA A 123 -23.97 1.94 -10.62
N LYS A 124 -25.19 2.08 -10.07
CA LYS A 124 -26.44 2.07 -10.87
C LYS A 124 -26.58 3.33 -11.70
N LEU A 125 -26.19 4.49 -11.16
CA LEU A 125 -26.17 5.73 -11.90
C LEU A 125 -25.21 5.69 -13.09
N LEU A 126 -24.04 5.03 -12.93
CA LEU A 126 -23.11 4.78 -14.05
C LEU A 126 -23.74 3.83 -15.08
N ALA A 127 -24.39 2.75 -14.63
CA ALA A 127 -25.04 1.78 -15.53
C ALA A 127 -26.24 2.35 -16.30
N ALA A 128 -26.80 3.46 -15.84
CA ALA A 128 -27.90 4.16 -16.53
C ALA A 128 -27.42 5.12 -17.64
N GLN A 129 -26.10 5.23 -17.89
CA GLN A 129 -25.56 6.09 -18.94
C GLN A 129 -25.50 5.38 -20.28
N ASP A 130 -25.89 6.06 -21.34
CA ASP A 130 -25.79 5.54 -22.73
C ASP A 130 -24.41 5.86 -23.36
N ALA A 131 -23.60 6.71 -22.73
CA ALA A 131 -22.33 7.19 -23.30
C ALA A 131 -21.19 6.18 -23.23
N PHE A 132 -21.29 5.16 -22.37
CA PHE A 132 -20.31 4.09 -22.20
C PHE A 132 -20.95 2.83 -21.60
N GLU A 133 -20.28 1.68 -21.79
CA GLU A 133 -20.65 0.43 -21.13
C GLU A 133 -20.21 0.47 -19.64
N THR A 134 -21.06 0.03 -18.71
CA THR A 134 -20.69 -0.10 -17.30
C THR A 134 -20.56 -1.56 -16.89
N ARG A 135 -19.38 -1.93 -16.38
CA ARG A 135 -19.11 -3.20 -15.73
C ARG A 135 -19.14 -3.01 -14.21
N ILE A 136 -20.08 -3.67 -13.54
CA ILE A 136 -20.16 -3.69 -12.08
C ILE A 136 -19.54 -4.98 -11.56
N ALA A 137 -18.38 -4.88 -10.92
CA ALA A 137 -17.71 -6.01 -10.30
C ALA A 137 -18.35 -6.32 -8.94
N ARG A 138 -18.66 -7.60 -8.69
CA ARG A 138 -19.18 -8.07 -7.40
C ARG A 138 -18.07 -8.00 -6.35
N LEU A 139 -18.46 -7.88 -5.08
CA LEU A 139 -17.53 -8.00 -3.96
C LEU A 139 -16.90 -9.39 -3.98
N VAL A 140 -15.60 -9.43 -3.77
CA VAL A 140 -14.84 -10.68 -3.66
C VAL A 140 -14.79 -11.08 -2.20
N GLU A 141 -15.09 -12.35 -1.92
CA GLU A 141 -15.00 -12.94 -0.60
C GLU A 141 -13.83 -13.93 -0.54
N LEU A 142 -13.19 -14.01 0.59
CA LEU A 142 -12.19 -15.01 0.94
C LEU A 142 -12.49 -15.49 2.36
N ASP A 143 -12.60 -16.81 2.54
CA ASP A 143 -12.93 -17.44 3.84
C ASP A 143 -14.25 -16.93 4.48
N GLY A 144 -15.23 -16.53 3.66
CA GLY A 144 -16.51 -16.00 4.12
C GLY A 144 -16.49 -14.51 4.51
N GLU A 145 -15.35 -13.84 4.35
CA GLU A 145 -15.18 -12.42 4.64
C GLU A 145 -15.04 -11.60 3.36
N ILE A 146 -15.75 -10.46 3.27
CA ILE A 146 -15.62 -9.53 2.14
C ILE A 146 -14.24 -8.87 2.20
N ILE A 147 -13.50 -8.95 1.11
CA ILE A 147 -12.18 -8.31 0.98
C ILE A 147 -12.35 -6.79 0.95
N SER A 148 -11.75 -6.10 1.91
CA SER A 148 -11.76 -4.65 1.99
C SER A 148 -10.44 -4.07 2.52
N SER A 149 -10.07 -2.86 2.06
CA SER A 149 -8.88 -2.16 2.58
C SER A 149 -8.98 -1.92 4.10
N THR A 150 -10.18 -1.77 4.66
CA THR A 150 -10.38 -1.58 6.10
C THR A 150 -10.03 -2.84 6.89
N HIS A 151 -10.48 -4.02 6.44
CA HIS A 151 -10.14 -5.30 7.05
C HIS A 151 -8.61 -5.54 6.98
N ILE A 152 -8.02 -5.33 5.80
CA ILE A 152 -6.58 -5.51 5.58
C ILE A 152 -5.75 -4.57 6.48
N ARG A 153 -6.16 -3.29 6.64
CA ARG A 153 -5.48 -2.38 7.57
C ARG A 153 -5.51 -2.88 9.00
N GLY A 154 -6.62 -3.47 9.42
CA GLY A 154 -6.74 -4.11 10.75
C GLY A 154 -5.73 -5.24 10.92
N LEU A 155 -5.61 -6.14 9.93
CA LEU A 155 -4.66 -7.25 9.94
C LEU A 155 -3.20 -6.75 9.98
N VAL A 156 -2.86 -5.76 9.14
CA VAL A 156 -1.52 -5.14 9.16
C VAL A 156 -1.24 -4.50 10.51
N ALA A 157 -2.17 -3.70 11.03
CA ALA A 157 -2.01 -3.00 12.31
C ALA A 157 -1.91 -3.96 13.51
N SER A 158 -2.46 -5.17 13.44
CA SER A 158 -2.30 -6.21 14.46
C SER A 158 -1.04 -7.08 14.28
N GLY A 159 -0.35 -6.94 13.14
CA GLY A 159 0.82 -7.74 12.80
C GLY A 159 0.51 -9.11 12.20
N ASP A 160 -0.75 -9.40 11.85
CA ASP A 160 -1.14 -10.63 11.14
C ASP A 160 -0.90 -10.47 9.63
N LEU A 161 0.38 -10.52 9.24
CA LEU A 161 0.79 -10.23 7.87
C LEU A 161 0.56 -11.40 6.94
N ALA A 162 0.57 -12.62 7.47
CA ALA A 162 0.23 -13.81 6.70
C ALA A 162 -1.24 -13.75 6.24
N ALA A 163 -2.18 -13.40 7.15
CA ALA A 163 -3.56 -13.18 6.77
C ALA A 163 -3.70 -11.99 5.81
N ALA A 164 -3.05 -10.84 6.07
CA ALA A 164 -3.10 -9.69 5.19
C ALA A 164 -2.65 -10.04 3.75
N ALA A 165 -1.59 -10.83 3.60
CA ALA A 165 -1.06 -11.27 2.31
C ALA A 165 -2.08 -12.11 1.51
N ARG A 166 -2.91 -12.92 2.17
CA ARG A 166 -3.96 -13.71 1.50
C ARG A 166 -5.01 -12.81 0.84
N TYR A 167 -5.43 -11.74 1.50
CA TYR A 167 -6.40 -10.76 0.97
C TYR A 167 -5.78 -9.82 -0.06
N LEU A 168 -4.50 -9.45 0.11
CA LEU A 168 -3.74 -8.66 -0.87
C LEU A 168 -3.39 -9.47 -2.12
N GLY A 169 -3.23 -10.80 -1.99
CA GLY A 169 -2.69 -11.68 -3.03
C GLY A 169 -1.18 -11.49 -3.26
N ALA A 170 -0.48 -10.87 -2.30
CA ALA A 170 0.96 -10.65 -2.24
C ALA A 170 1.36 -10.22 -0.82
N PRO A 171 2.63 -10.35 -0.39
CA PRO A 171 3.12 -9.83 0.87
C PRO A 171 2.86 -8.33 1.03
N PHE A 172 2.54 -7.90 2.25
CA PHE A 172 2.43 -6.47 2.57
C PHE A 172 3.80 -5.80 2.45
N GLN A 173 3.86 -4.60 1.85
CA GLN A 173 5.10 -3.92 1.54
C GLN A 173 5.26 -2.63 2.36
N VAL A 174 6.48 -2.42 2.87
CA VAL A 174 6.94 -1.13 3.37
C VAL A 174 8.13 -0.68 2.53
N ARG A 175 8.07 0.54 2.02
CA ARG A 175 9.14 1.16 1.25
C ARG A 175 9.63 2.43 1.91
N GLY A 176 10.91 2.74 1.76
CA GLY A 176 11.50 3.97 2.25
C GLY A 176 12.96 4.09 1.85
N THR A 177 13.56 5.21 2.22
CA THR A 177 15.00 5.43 2.07
C THR A 177 15.72 5.04 3.35
N VAL A 178 16.88 4.40 3.22
CA VAL A 178 17.70 4.00 4.37
C VAL A 178 18.34 5.24 4.99
N ALA A 179 18.02 5.51 6.25
CA ALA A 179 18.57 6.61 7.04
C ALA A 179 19.68 6.14 7.98
N HIS A 180 20.51 7.09 8.43
CA HIS A 180 21.48 6.83 9.47
C HIS A 180 20.80 6.52 10.80
N GLY A 181 21.19 5.41 11.45
CA GLY A 181 20.75 4.99 12.77
C GLY A 181 21.85 5.10 13.82
N ASP A 182 21.56 4.59 15.03
CA ASP A 182 22.49 4.61 16.16
C ASP A 182 23.67 3.63 16.03
N LYS A 183 23.70 2.80 14.98
CA LYS A 183 24.73 1.80 14.66
C LYS A 183 24.97 0.75 15.76
N ARG A 184 24.05 0.60 16.74
CA ARG A 184 24.18 -0.36 17.85
C ARG A 184 24.22 -1.81 17.38
N GLY A 185 23.41 -2.17 16.38
CA GLY A 185 23.41 -3.53 15.81
C GLY A 185 24.76 -3.92 15.24
N ARG A 186 25.53 -3.00 14.66
CA ARG A 186 26.85 -3.26 14.10
C ARG A 186 27.85 -3.76 15.15
N THR A 187 27.79 -3.25 16.38
CA THR A 187 28.67 -3.69 17.48
C THR A 187 28.32 -5.09 18.00
N LEU A 188 27.09 -5.54 17.72
CA LEU A 188 26.58 -6.85 18.09
C LEU A 188 26.70 -7.90 16.96
N GLY A 189 27.27 -7.53 15.81
CA GLY A 189 27.37 -8.41 14.64
C GLY A 189 26.11 -8.43 13.74
N TYR A 190 25.12 -7.59 14.03
CA TYR A 190 23.87 -7.49 13.26
C TYR A 190 23.65 -6.04 12.73
N PRO A 191 24.41 -5.61 11.71
CA PRO A 191 24.22 -4.29 11.12
C PRO A 191 22.81 -4.17 10.51
N THR A 192 22.05 -3.11 10.90
CA THR A 192 20.69 -2.89 10.42
C THR A 192 20.57 -1.66 9.54
N ALA A 193 19.76 -1.75 8.49
CA ALA A 193 19.28 -0.62 7.71
C ALA A 193 18.05 -0.02 8.39
N ASN A 194 18.05 1.29 8.62
CA ASN A 194 16.97 2.01 9.28
C ASN A 194 16.06 2.62 8.20
N LEU A 195 14.82 2.16 8.10
CA LEU A 195 13.79 2.76 7.26
C LEU A 195 12.96 3.77 8.04
N VAL A 196 12.68 4.91 7.39
CA VAL A 196 11.71 5.89 7.88
C VAL A 196 10.48 5.78 6.96
N PRO A 197 9.43 5.06 7.38
CA PRO A 197 8.23 4.94 6.59
C PRO A 197 7.44 6.25 6.53
N ASP A 198 6.67 6.45 5.46
CA ASP A 198 5.76 7.59 5.37
C ASP A 198 4.72 7.53 6.51
N PRO A 199 4.58 8.58 7.34
CA PRO A 199 3.66 8.58 8.47
C PRO A 199 2.18 8.44 8.09
N ARG A 200 1.84 8.67 6.81
CA ARG A 200 0.48 8.47 6.27
C ARG A 200 0.15 7.00 6.06
N LEU A 201 1.15 6.12 6.02
CA LEU A 201 0.96 4.69 5.78
C LEU A 201 0.73 3.93 7.09
N VAL A 202 -0.05 2.85 7.00
CA VAL A 202 -0.11 1.86 8.07
C VAL A 202 1.20 1.08 8.10
N VAL A 203 1.63 0.71 9.29
CA VAL A 203 2.77 -0.17 9.51
C VAL A 203 2.36 -1.29 10.45
N PRO A 204 3.04 -2.45 10.38
CA PRO A 204 2.76 -3.56 11.29
C PRO A 204 2.94 -3.16 12.76
N ASP A 205 2.25 -3.89 13.65
CA ASP A 205 2.47 -3.79 15.10
C ASP A 205 3.94 -4.04 15.48
N HIS A 206 4.30 -3.62 16.69
CA HIS A 206 5.67 -3.79 17.20
C HIS A 206 6.06 -5.27 17.31
N GLY A 207 7.25 -5.60 16.82
CA GLY A 207 7.74 -6.98 16.83
C GLY A 207 8.85 -7.23 15.84
N VAL A 208 9.24 -8.48 15.73
CA VAL A 208 10.24 -8.97 14.78
C VAL A 208 9.53 -9.79 13.71
N TYR A 209 9.89 -9.57 12.46
CA TYR A 209 9.25 -10.12 11.27
C TYR A 209 10.26 -10.77 10.33
N ALA A 210 9.87 -11.87 9.70
CA ALA A 210 10.55 -12.41 8.54
C ALA A 210 10.12 -11.64 7.28
N CYS A 211 11.09 -11.17 6.51
CA CYS A 211 10.86 -10.37 5.31
C CYS A 211 11.76 -10.78 4.16
N HIS A 212 11.33 -10.46 2.93
CA HIS A 212 12.26 -10.23 1.83
C HIS A 212 12.61 -8.74 1.77
N ALA A 213 13.89 -8.42 1.64
CA ALA A 213 14.39 -7.08 1.40
C ALA A 213 14.86 -6.97 -0.05
N PHE A 214 14.49 -5.88 -0.72
CA PHE A 214 14.94 -5.58 -2.09
C PHE A 214 15.76 -4.31 -2.07
N ALA A 215 17.04 -4.45 -2.39
CA ALA A 215 18.02 -3.38 -2.42
C ALA A 215 18.92 -3.54 -3.65
N GLY A 216 19.24 -2.46 -4.37
CA GLY A 216 20.10 -2.52 -5.55
C GLY A 216 19.60 -3.43 -6.68
N GLY A 217 18.29 -3.76 -6.72
CA GLY A 217 17.70 -4.68 -7.69
C GLY A 217 17.78 -6.16 -7.28
N GLU A 218 18.40 -6.50 -6.15
CA GLU A 218 18.54 -7.86 -5.64
C GLU A 218 17.56 -8.12 -4.46
N ARG A 219 17.18 -9.41 -4.30
CA ARG A 219 16.36 -9.89 -3.21
C ARG A 219 17.22 -10.54 -2.13
N HIS A 220 17.08 -10.09 -0.90
CA HIS A 220 17.73 -10.62 0.29
C HIS A 220 16.70 -11.13 1.29
N VAL A 221 17.11 -12.07 2.14
CA VAL A 221 16.35 -12.45 3.33
C VAL A 221 16.64 -11.41 4.42
N ALA A 222 15.61 -10.94 5.15
CA ALA A 222 15.81 -9.94 6.19
C ALA A 222 14.97 -10.23 7.45
N ALA A 223 15.60 -10.13 8.62
CA ALA A 223 14.92 -10.04 9.90
C ALA A 223 14.66 -8.55 10.21
N VAL A 224 13.38 -8.19 10.39
CA VAL A 224 12.97 -6.79 10.52
C VAL A 224 12.35 -6.54 11.87
N ASN A 225 12.87 -5.58 12.61
CA ASN A 225 12.28 -5.08 13.85
C ASN A 225 11.43 -3.84 13.56
N VAL A 226 10.15 -3.88 13.95
CA VAL A 226 9.24 -2.74 13.96
C VAL A 226 9.05 -2.31 15.41
N GLY A 227 9.42 -1.08 15.75
CA GLY A 227 9.38 -0.60 17.12
C GLY A 227 9.24 0.93 17.21
N VAL A 228 9.44 1.47 18.39
CA VAL A 228 9.40 2.91 18.67
C VAL A 228 10.76 3.38 19.13
N ARG A 229 11.30 4.40 18.47
CA ARG A 229 12.51 5.08 18.95
C ARG A 229 12.14 6.06 20.07
N PRO A 230 12.68 5.94 21.29
CA PRO A 230 12.54 6.98 22.28
C PRO A 230 13.39 8.20 21.82
N THR A 231 12.74 9.24 21.30
CA THR A 231 13.44 10.48 20.99
C THR A 231 13.23 11.49 22.11
N PHE A 232 14.32 12.02 22.67
CA PHE A 232 14.28 13.01 23.75
C PHE A 232 13.74 14.40 23.32
N LYS A 233 13.55 14.67 22.02
CA LYS A 233 13.20 16.01 21.49
C LYS A 233 11.96 16.14 20.62
N THR A 234 11.44 15.06 19.98
CA THR A 234 10.40 15.18 18.93
C THR A 234 9.26 14.17 19.02
N GLY A 235 9.11 13.47 20.14
CA GLY A 235 8.07 12.43 20.26
C GLY A 235 8.54 11.07 19.77
N ARG A 236 7.67 10.08 19.92
CA ARG A 236 7.93 8.68 19.55
C ARG A 236 7.90 8.53 18.03
N GLY A 237 9.07 8.36 17.40
CA GLY A 237 9.18 8.01 15.98
C GLY A 237 9.04 6.51 15.78
N LEU A 238 8.30 6.11 14.75
CA LEU A 238 8.28 4.72 14.31
C LEU A 238 9.65 4.34 13.77
N LEU A 239 10.14 3.14 14.12
CA LEU A 239 11.42 2.61 13.71
C LEU A 239 11.19 1.29 13.00
N VAL A 240 11.74 1.16 11.79
CA VAL A 240 11.80 -0.09 11.04
C VAL A 240 13.27 -0.38 10.77
N GLU A 241 13.82 -1.38 11.44
CA GLU A 241 15.22 -1.78 11.34
C GLU A 241 15.32 -3.14 10.66
N ALA A 242 15.94 -3.19 9.49
CA ALA A 242 16.11 -4.40 8.70
C ALA A 242 17.56 -4.92 8.79
N PHE A 243 17.76 -6.11 9.32
CA PHE A 243 19.00 -6.88 9.19
C PHE A 243 18.90 -7.74 7.94
N LEU A 244 19.62 -7.37 6.88
CA LEU A 244 19.72 -8.15 5.65
C LEU A 244 20.74 -9.27 5.89
N VAL A 245 20.29 -10.51 5.77
CA VAL A 245 21.10 -11.69 6.04
C VAL A 245 22.11 -11.92 4.91
N ASP A 246 23.38 -12.15 5.29
CA ASP A 246 24.51 -12.35 4.36
C ASP A 246 24.75 -11.16 3.39
N PHE A 247 24.29 -9.98 3.74
CA PHE A 247 24.52 -8.76 2.95
C PHE A 247 25.77 -8.03 3.43
N GLU A 248 26.66 -7.74 2.49
CA GLU A 248 27.82 -6.89 2.70
C GLU A 248 27.72 -5.67 1.78
N GLY A 249 27.64 -4.48 2.36
CA GLY A 249 27.54 -3.26 1.59
C GLY A 249 27.06 -2.05 2.41
N ASP A 250 26.92 -0.93 1.72
CA ASP A 250 26.35 0.30 2.27
C ASP A 250 25.03 0.61 1.55
N LEU A 251 23.98 0.84 2.33
CA LEU A 251 22.64 1.14 1.84
C LEU A 251 22.18 2.55 2.20
N TYR A 252 23.02 3.37 2.83
CA TYR A 252 22.61 4.72 3.24
C TYR A 252 22.21 5.59 2.05
N GLY A 253 21.02 6.18 2.13
CA GLY A 253 20.44 6.98 1.05
C GLY A 253 19.78 6.17 -0.06
N GLU A 254 19.95 4.85 -0.05
CA GLU A 254 19.36 3.97 -1.07
C GLU A 254 17.90 3.64 -0.76
N PRO A 255 17.08 3.39 -1.80
CA PRO A 255 15.73 2.89 -1.63
C PRO A 255 15.76 1.43 -1.15
N LEU A 256 14.93 1.11 -0.16
CA LEU A 256 14.74 -0.24 0.35
C LEU A 256 13.25 -0.58 0.37
N ARG A 257 12.89 -1.73 -0.21
CA ARG A 257 11.57 -2.33 -0.10
C ARG A 257 11.64 -3.56 0.80
N LEU A 258 10.71 -3.65 1.74
CA LEU A 258 10.52 -4.79 2.62
C LEU A 258 9.16 -5.44 2.33
N ASP A 259 9.17 -6.70 1.91
CA ASP A 259 7.99 -7.54 1.73
C ASP A 259 7.84 -8.40 2.99
N PHE A 260 6.84 -8.12 3.80
CA PHE A 260 6.61 -8.80 5.08
C PHE A 260 5.94 -10.15 4.87
N LEU A 261 6.56 -11.21 5.37
CA LEU A 261 6.09 -12.59 5.21
C LEU A 261 5.29 -13.07 6.44
N ASP A 262 5.92 -12.99 7.63
CA ASP A 262 5.31 -13.46 8.87
C ASP A 262 5.89 -12.75 10.09
N ARG A 263 5.13 -12.76 11.20
CA ARG A 263 5.56 -12.24 12.49
C ARG A 263 6.24 -13.34 13.30
N LEU A 264 7.52 -13.16 13.62
CA LEU A 264 8.28 -14.12 14.44
C LEU A 264 7.89 -14.04 15.92
N ARG A 265 7.79 -12.81 16.43
CA ARG A 265 7.46 -12.53 17.84
C ARG A 265 7.14 -11.07 18.09
N GLY A 266 6.57 -10.77 19.25
CA GLY A 266 6.48 -9.41 19.81
C GLY A 266 7.83 -8.89 20.34
N GLU A 267 7.86 -7.60 20.74
CA GLU A 267 9.01 -7.03 21.46
C GLU A 267 9.23 -7.73 22.80
N ARG A 268 10.51 -7.90 23.17
CA ARG A 268 10.93 -8.52 24.44
C ARG A 268 12.03 -7.67 25.07
N ARG A 269 12.08 -7.65 26.42
CA ARG A 269 13.22 -7.13 27.18
C ARG A 269 14.17 -8.27 27.45
N PHE A 270 15.46 -7.97 27.45
CA PHE A 270 16.52 -8.94 27.71
C PHE A 270 17.34 -8.47 28.91
N ASP A 271 17.68 -9.41 29.79
CA ASP A 271 18.44 -9.13 31.01
C ASP A 271 19.94 -8.96 30.75
N SER A 272 20.42 -9.40 29.59
CA SER A 272 21.82 -9.27 29.17
C SER A 272 21.95 -9.07 27.66
N VAL A 273 23.10 -8.55 27.23
CA VAL A 273 23.48 -8.42 25.83
C VAL A 273 23.59 -9.81 25.17
N ASP A 274 24.14 -10.78 25.90
CA ASP A 274 24.31 -12.15 25.38
C ASP A 274 22.96 -12.80 25.09
N ALA A 275 21.96 -12.66 25.98
CA ALA A 275 20.60 -13.15 25.75
C ALA A 275 19.92 -12.46 24.55
N LEU A 276 20.19 -11.17 24.32
CA LEU A 276 19.71 -10.46 23.12
C LEU A 276 20.36 -11.04 21.86
N VAL A 277 21.67 -11.22 21.84
CA VAL A 277 22.41 -11.75 20.68
C VAL A 277 21.97 -13.18 20.37
N GLU A 278 21.80 -14.02 21.37
CA GLU A 278 21.26 -15.38 21.20
C GLU A 278 19.87 -15.37 20.54
N GLN A 279 18.96 -14.52 21.04
CA GLN A 279 17.63 -14.40 20.46
C GLN A 279 17.67 -13.86 19.01
N MET A 280 18.54 -12.90 18.70
CA MET A 280 18.72 -12.41 17.34
C MET A 280 19.19 -13.51 16.40
N GLY A 281 20.07 -14.41 16.87
CA GLY A 281 20.49 -15.61 16.12
C GLY A 281 19.32 -16.54 15.81
N LEU A 282 18.44 -16.80 16.80
CA LEU A 282 17.23 -17.60 16.60
C LEU A 282 16.25 -16.92 15.63
N ASP A 283 16.06 -15.61 15.74
CA ASP A 283 15.19 -14.85 14.82
C ASP A 283 15.71 -14.95 13.37
N VAL A 284 17.02 -14.88 13.14
CA VAL A 284 17.64 -15.03 11.81
C VAL A 284 17.44 -16.44 11.26
N LEU A 285 17.63 -17.48 12.09
CA LEU A 285 17.39 -18.87 11.66
C LEU A 285 15.94 -19.08 11.23
N GLU A 286 14.98 -18.59 12.02
CA GLU A 286 13.56 -18.72 11.68
C GLU A 286 13.19 -17.88 10.46
N THR A 287 13.78 -16.68 10.31
CA THR A 287 13.62 -15.85 9.11
C THR A 287 14.08 -16.59 7.86
N ARG A 288 15.24 -17.26 7.90
CA ARG A 288 15.71 -18.08 6.76
C ARG A 288 14.73 -19.20 6.41
N ARG A 289 14.16 -19.86 7.43
CA ARG A 289 13.18 -20.94 7.22
C ARG A 289 11.91 -20.46 6.53
N ILE A 290 11.40 -19.26 6.91
CA ILE A 290 10.16 -18.69 6.36
C ILE A 290 10.40 -18.10 4.97
N ALA A 291 11.56 -17.49 4.75
CA ALA A 291 11.88 -16.76 3.51
C ALA A 291 12.59 -17.62 2.44
N ALA A 292 12.72 -18.91 2.67
CA ALA A 292 13.38 -19.87 1.77
C ALA A 292 12.66 -20.07 0.41
#